data_869813b9609a44bf2ccee8c41018ef7e
#
_entry.id   869813b9609a44bf2ccee8c41018ef7e
#
_cell.length_a   1.000
_cell.length_b   1.000
_cell.length_c   1.000
_cell.angle_alpha   90.00
_cell.angle_beta   90.00
_cell.angle_gamma   90.00
#
_symmetry.space_group_name_H-M   'P 1'
#
loop_
_entity.id
_entity.type
_entity.pdbx_description
1 polymer ?
#
loop_
_entity_poly.entity_id
_entity_poly.type
_entity_poly.pdbx_seq_one_letter_code
_entity_poly.pdbx_strand_id
1 'polypeptide(L)'
;LSPHLQIYRPFLTMIFSISSRIGVIAFAFSIPFFAIWLGSANILPQLNLLLTMFINLLPVKLIFIFWFFIFNHHLLNGFKYFLWSFAIGMEIKNVYLVTYIILVANIIMTLIFTWMVL
;
A
#
# COMPACT_ATOMS: atom_id res chain seq x y z
N LEU A 1 -32.12 -0.94 -17.13
CA LEU A 1 -30.94 -1.50 -16.45
C LEU A 1 -31.37 -2.33 -15.27
N SER A 2 -30.84 -3.53 -15.19
CA SER A 2 -31.10 -4.41 -14.07
C SER A 2 -30.58 -3.79 -12.76
N PRO A 3 -31.36 -3.80 -11.65
CA PRO A 3 -30.86 -3.33 -10.37
C PRO A 3 -29.59 -4.05 -9.91
N HIS A 4 -29.38 -5.28 -10.34
CA HIS A 4 -28.20 -6.05 -10.00
C HIS A 4 -26.92 -5.45 -10.58
N LEU A 5 -26.97 -4.92 -11.79
CA LEU A 5 -25.81 -4.28 -12.40
C LEU A 5 -25.46 -2.98 -11.70
N GLN A 6 -26.45 -2.24 -11.20
CA GLN A 6 -26.22 -1.02 -10.43
C GLN A 6 -25.58 -1.31 -9.06
N ILE A 7 -25.89 -2.45 -8.46
CA ILE A 7 -25.33 -2.87 -7.18
C ILE A 7 -23.88 -3.34 -7.36
N TYR A 8 -23.59 -4.12 -8.41
CA TYR A 8 -22.26 -4.70 -8.60
C TYR A 8 -21.18 -3.67 -8.95
N ARG A 9 -21.46 -2.73 -9.85
CA ARG A 9 -20.49 -1.69 -10.23
C ARG A 9 -20.19 -0.73 -9.08
N PRO A 10 -21.19 -0.12 -8.41
CA PRO A 10 -20.91 0.71 -7.24
C PRO A 10 -20.24 -0.06 -6.11
N PHE A 11 -20.54 -1.36 -5.96
CA PHE A 11 -19.96 -2.20 -4.91
C PHE A 11 -18.45 -2.34 -5.09
N LEU A 12 -17.97 -2.66 -6.31
CA LEU A 12 -16.56 -2.76 -6.60
C LEU A 12 -15.84 -1.44 -6.39
N THR A 13 -16.39 -0.34 -6.87
CA THR A 13 -15.85 1.00 -6.66
C THR A 13 -15.77 1.34 -5.18
N MET A 14 -16.80 0.96 -4.42
CA MET A 14 -16.85 1.19 -3.00
C MET A 14 -15.78 0.38 -2.25
N ILE A 15 -15.58 -0.89 -2.63
CA ILE A 15 -14.50 -1.72 -2.05
C ILE A 15 -13.14 -1.09 -2.29
N PHE A 16 -12.85 -0.66 -3.52
CA PHE A 16 -11.58 -0.01 -3.82
C PHE A 16 -11.41 1.30 -3.04
N SER A 17 -12.47 2.09 -2.91
CA SER A 17 -12.44 3.33 -2.15
C SER A 17 -12.17 3.07 -0.66
N ILE A 18 -12.87 2.09 -0.07
CA ILE A 18 -12.67 1.70 1.33
C ILE A 18 -11.27 1.16 1.55
N SER A 19 -10.79 0.29 0.65
CA SER A 19 -9.44 -0.27 0.74
C SER A 19 -8.38 0.82 0.69
N SER A 20 -8.55 1.81 -0.18
CA SER A 20 -7.64 2.95 -0.29
C SER A 20 -7.63 3.77 1.01
N ARG A 21 -8.80 4.03 1.59
CA ARG A 21 -8.91 4.76 2.86
C ARG A 21 -8.27 4.00 4.01
N ILE A 22 -8.50 2.70 4.09
CA ILE A 22 -7.87 1.84 5.11
C ILE A 22 -6.36 1.88 4.95
N GLY A 23 -5.86 1.82 3.71
CA GLY A 23 -4.44 1.93 3.41
C GLY A 23 -3.82 3.25 3.89
N VAL A 24 -4.50 4.37 3.68
CA VAL A 24 -4.05 5.68 4.16
C VAL A 24 -4.00 5.72 5.67
N ILE A 25 -5.02 5.20 6.35
CA ILE A 25 -5.08 5.17 7.81
C ILE A 25 -3.95 4.30 8.35
N ALA A 26 -3.74 3.11 7.79
CA ALA A 26 -2.65 2.22 8.19
C ALA A 26 -1.29 2.89 8.00
N PHE A 27 -1.10 3.58 6.89
CA PHE A 27 0.11 4.34 6.62
C PHE A 27 0.32 5.44 7.66
N ALA A 28 -0.73 6.18 7.99
CA ALA A 28 -0.66 7.26 8.98
C ALA A 28 -0.26 6.74 10.36
N PHE A 29 -0.75 5.56 10.77
CA PHE A 29 -0.34 4.94 12.03
C PHE A 29 1.08 4.40 12.00
N SER A 30 1.56 3.97 10.83
CA SER A 30 2.91 3.42 10.70
C SER A 30 4.01 4.48 10.85
N ILE A 31 3.75 5.73 10.47
CA ILE A 31 4.73 6.81 10.54
C ILE A 31 5.22 7.05 11.98
N PRO A 32 4.35 7.23 12.99
CA PRO A 32 4.81 7.37 14.37
C PRO A 32 5.59 6.14 14.87
N PHE A 33 5.16 4.94 14.50
CA PHE A 33 5.84 3.71 14.86
C PHE A 33 7.28 3.69 14.33
N PHE A 34 7.47 3.97 13.05
CA PHE A 34 8.80 4.01 12.46
C PHE A 34 9.64 5.14 13.02
N ALA A 35 9.04 6.30 13.30
CA ALA A 35 9.74 7.42 13.91
C ALA A 35 10.26 7.07 15.29
N ILE A 36 9.45 6.40 16.12
CA ILE A 36 9.86 5.95 17.45
C ILE A 36 10.95 4.88 17.34
N TRP A 37 10.79 3.93 16.44
CA TRP A 37 11.78 2.87 16.23
C TRP A 37 13.15 3.43 15.83
N LEU A 38 13.18 4.32 14.83
CA LEU A 38 14.42 4.92 14.35
C LEU A 38 15.03 5.88 15.39
N GLY A 39 14.18 6.71 16.01
CA GLY A 39 14.65 7.67 17.00
C GLY A 39 15.17 7.01 18.28
N SER A 40 14.58 5.90 18.69
CA SER A 40 14.99 5.18 19.90
C SER A 40 16.38 4.54 19.78
N ALA A 41 16.87 4.34 18.55
CA ALA A 41 18.18 3.72 18.34
C ALA A 41 19.31 4.49 19.04
N ASN A 42 19.22 5.83 19.09
CA ASN A 42 20.23 6.69 19.69
C ASN A 42 19.86 7.17 21.10
N ILE A 43 18.56 7.30 21.41
CA ILE A 43 18.08 7.93 22.64
C ILE A 43 17.72 6.88 23.70
N LEU A 44 17.03 5.82 23.31
CA LEU A 44 16.55 4.77 24.21
C LEU A 44 16.89 3.39 23.63
N PRO A 45 18.14 2.90 23.81
CA PRO A 45 18.55 1.63 23.20
C PRO A 45 17.71 0.43 23.64
N GLN A 46 17.22 0.44 24.88
CA GLN A 46 16.39 -0.66 25.39
C GLN A 46 15.04 -0.72 24.66
N LEU A 47 14.42 0.44 24.43
CA LEU A 47 13.18 0.51 23.67
C LEU A 47 13.39 0.08 22.21
N ASN A 48 14.48 0.52 21.60
CA ASN A 48 14.84 0.10 20.24
C ASN A 48 14.99 -1.42 20.15
N LEU A 49 15.65 -2.04 21.14
CA LEU A 49 15.83 -3.48 21.18
C LEU A 49 14.49 -4.21 21.27
N LEU A 50 13.58 -3.75 22.12
CA LEU A 50 12.25 -4.33 22.24
C LEU A 50 11.46 -4.21 20.94
N LEU A 51 11.50 -3.04 20.31
CA LEU A 51 10.79 -2.82 19.04
C LEU A 51 11.40 -3.68 17.92
N THR A 52 12.72 -3.83 17.90
CA THR A 52 13.39 -4.68 16.91
C THR A 52 13.01 -6.16 17.11
N MET A 53 12.94 -6.61 18.35
CA MET A 53 12.47 -7.97 18.63
C MET A 53 11.01 -8.17 18.19
N PHE A 54 10.16 -7.16 18.41
CA PHE A 54 8.77 -7.19 17.96
C PHE A 54 8.67 -7.28 16.44
N ILE A 55 9.46 -6.49 15.71
CA ILE A 55 9.48 -6.49 14.25
C ILE A 55 9.94 -7.84 13.70
N ASN A 56 10.82 -8.54 14.40
CA ASN A 56 11.36 -9.83 13.96
C ASN A 56 10.40 -11.00 14.17
N LEU A 57 9.27 -10.80 14.83
CA LEU A 57 8.24 -11.84 14.94
C LEU A 57 7.59 -12.08 13.58
N LEU A 58 7.38 -13.35 13.23
CA LEU A 58 6.83 -13.72 11.93
C LEU A 58 5.46 -13.07 11.64
N PRO A 59 4.47 -13.07 12.57
CA PRO A 59 3.20 -12.39 12.31
C PRO A 59 3.36 -10.90 12.02
N VAL A 60 4.29 -10.23 12.70
CA VAL A 60 4.55 -8.80 12.49
C VAL A 60 5.19 -8.57 11.13
N LYS A 61 6.11 -9.43 10.71
CA LYS A 61 6.72 -9.35 9.38
C LYS A 61 5.66 -9.50 8.27
N LEU A 62 4.72 -10.41 8.46
CA LEU A 62 3.62 -10.59 7.50
C LEU A 62 2.74 -9.35 7.42
N ILE A 63 2.46 -8.70 8.55
CA ILE A 63 1.72 -7.44 8.60
C ILE A 63 2.48 -6.36 7.84
N PHE A 64 3.80 -6.25 8.00
CA PHE A 64 4.61 -5.28 7.28
C PHE A 64 4.64 -5.54 5.78
N ILE A 65 4.66 -6.79 5.35
CA ILE A 65 4.58 -7.15 3.94
C ILE A 65 3.25 -6.67 3.34
N PHE A 66 2.15 -6.92 4.05
CA PHE A 66 0.84 -6.47 3.64
C PHE A 66 0.75 -4.94 3.61
N TRP A 67 1.29 -4.28 4.63
CA TRP A 67 1.39 -2.83 4.70
C TRP A 67 2.17 -2.27 3.50
N PHE A 68 3.29 -2.88 3.16
CA PHE A 68 4.12 -2.46 2.03
C PHE A 68 3.36 -2.58 0.72
N PHE A 69 2.59 -3.65 0.54
CA PHE A 69 1.74 -3.83 -0.65
C PHE A 69 0.72 -2.69 -0.77
N ILE A 70 0.04 -2.38 0.32
CA ILE A 70 -0.96 -1.30 0.34
C ILE A 70 -0.31 0.05 0.09
N PHE A 71 0.82 0.31 0.71
CA PHE A 71 1.59 1.54 0.52
C PHE A 71 2.00 1.74 -0.94
N ASN A 72 2.56 0.71 -1.56
CA ASN A 72 2.94 0.74 -2.96
C ASN A 72 1.75 0.95 -3.88
N HIS A 73 0.66 0.26 -3.61
CA HIS A 73 -0.55 0.42 -4.39
C HIS A 73 -1.04 1.87 -4.36
N HIS A 74 -1.05 2.46 -3.18
CA HIS A 74 -1.46 3.85 -3.00
C HIS A 74 -0.51 4.82 -3.72
N LEU A 75 0.80 4.59 -3.59
CA LEU A 75 1.82 5.41 -4.23
C LEU A 75 1.71 5.34 -5.76
N LEU A 76 1.58 4.14 -6.31
CA LEU A 76 1.48 3.95 -7.75
C LEU A 76 0.18 4.50 -8.31
N ASN A 77 -0.92 4.38 -7.59
CA ASN A 77 -2.18 5.01 -7.98
C ASN A 77 -2.08 6.53 -7.97
N GLY A 78 -1.41 7.10 -6.99
CA GLY A 78 -1.15 8.54 -6.96
C GLY A 78 -0.36 9.00 -8.17
N PHE A 79 0.65 8.24 -8.56
CA PHE A 79 1.43 8.51 -9.76
C PHE A 79 0.56 8.42 -11.02
N LYS A 80 -0.32 7.43 -11.09
CA LYS A 80 -1.27 7.28 -12.19
C LYS A 80 -2.18 8.51 -12.32
N TYR A 81 -2.76 8.97 -11.22
CA TYR A 81 -3.59 10.17 -11.23
C TYR A 81 -2.81 11.42 -11.60
N PHE A 82 -1.56 11.50 -11.17
CA PHE A 82 -0.66 12.59 -11.57
C PHE A 82 -0.47 12.63 -13.09
N LEU A 83 -0.22 11.47 -13.72
CA LEU A 83 -0.09 11.39 -15.18
C LEU A 83 -1.40 11.78 -15.86
N TRP A 84 -2.54 11.41 -15.32
CA TRP A 84 -3.83 11.76 -15.89
C TRP A 84 -4.13 13.26 -15.81
N SER A 85 -3.59 13.94 -14.82
CA SER A 85 -3.74 15.41 -14.72
C SER A 85 -3.10 16.12 -15.91
N PHE A 86 -2.13 15.51 -16.59
CA PHE A 86 -1.53 16.00 -17.82
C PHE A 86 -2.21 15.42 -19.08
N ALA A 87 -3.38 14.80 -18.93
CA ALA A 87 -4.12 14.17 -20.02
C ALA A 87 -3.34 13.05 -20.73
N ILE A 88 -2.36 12.45 -20.06
CA ILE A 88 -1.57 11.33 -20.59
C ILE A 88 -2.22 10.03 -20.18
N GLY A 89 -2.48 9.14 -21.15
CA GLY A 89 -3.02 7.83 -20.86
C GLY A 89 -4.49 7.80 -20.48
N MET A 90 -5.26 8.85 -20.82
CA MET A 90 -6.70 8.91 -20.50
C MET A 90 -7.58 8.08 -21.44
N GLU A 91 -7.03 7.57 -22.54
CA GLU A 91 -7.77 6.66 -23.40
C GLU A 91 -8.09 5.36 -22.68
N ILE A 92 -9.27 4.78 -22.95
CA ILE A 92 -9.75 3.60 -22.24
C ILE A 92 -8.74 2.44 -22.32
N LYS A 93 -8.14 2.22 -23.47
CA LYS A 93 -7.09 1.19 -23.64
C LYS A 93 -5.88 1.47 -22.76
N ASN A 94 -5.46 2.72 -22.71
CA ASN A 94 -4.30 3.13 -21.92
C ASN A 94 -4.59 3.08 -20.41
N VAL A 95 -5.83 3.35 -20.00
CA VAL A 95 -6.25 3.24 -18.60
C VAL A 95 -6.10 1.80 -18.11
N TYR A 96 -6.58 0.82 -18.87
CA TYR A 96 -6.45 -0.59 -18.52
C TYR A 96 -4.98 -1.02 -18.52
N LEU A 97 -4.22 -0.62 -19.55
CA LEU A 97 -2.80 -0.96 -19.64
C LEU A 97 -2.02 -0.41 -18.45
N VAL A 98 -2.22 0.85 -18.09
CA VAL A 98 -1.55 1.50 -16.96
C VAL A 98 -1.93 0.80 -15.66
N THR A 99 -3.20 0.44 -15.47
CA THR A 99 -3.65 -0.28 -14.28
C THR A 99 -2.97 -1.64 -14.15
N TYR A 100 -2.85 -2.40 -15.26
CA TYR A 100 -2.16 -3.68 -15.24
C TYR A 100 -0.66 -3.51 -14.94
N ILE A 101 -0.01 -2.52 -15.54
CA ILE A 101 1.40 -2.23 -15.30
C ILE A 101 1.63 -1.90 -13.82
N ILE A 102 0.78 -1.08 -13.24
CA ILE A 102 0.86 -0.70 -11.82
C ILE A 102 0.68 -1.94 -10.94
N LEU A 103 -0.29 -2.78 -11.23
CA LEU A 103 -0.54 -3.99 -10.46
C LEU A 103 0.65 -4.95 -10.50
N VAL A 104 1.20 -5.19 -11.70
CA VAL A 104 2.36 -6.06 -11.89
C VAL A 104 3.58 -5.48 -11.17
N ALA A 105 3.83 -4.18 -11.31
CA ALA A 105 4.93 -3.51 -10.64
C ALA A 105 4.81 -3.64 -9.12
N ASN A 106 3.61 -3.44 -8.57
CA ASN A 106 3.36 -3.58 -7.14
C ASN A 106 3.65 -5.01 -6.66
N ILE A 107 3.18 -6.01 -7.39
CA ILE A 107 3.41 -7.42 -7.06
C ILE A 107 4.92 -7.72 -7.05
N ILE A 108 5.65 -7.27 -8.06
CA ILE A 108 7.10 -7.49 -8.17
C ILE A 108 7.82 -6.82 -7.00
N MET A 109 7.51 -5.57 -6.70
CA MET A 109 8.13 -4.82 -5.61
C MET A 109 7.82 -5.46 -4.26
N THR A 110 6.61 -5.96 -4.07
CA THR A 110 6.22 -6.65 -2.83
C THR A 110 6.94 -7.98 -2.69
N LEU A 111 7.12 -8.72 -3.77
CA LEU A 111 7.90 -9.97 -3.73
C LEU A 111 9.36 -9.72 -3.37
N ILE A 112 9.96 -8.66 -3.92
CA ILE A 112 11.34 -8.27 -3.57
C ILE A 112 11.41 -7.91 -2.09
N PHE A 113 10.48 -7.12 -1.60
CA PHE A 113 10.42 -6.73 -0.18
C PHE A 113 10.25 -7.95 0.72
N THR A 114 9.38 -8.88 0.35
CA THR A 114 9.18 -10.13 1.08
C THR A 114 10.48 -10.93 1.18
N TRP A 115 11.19 -11.05 0.07
CA TRP A 115 12.46 -11.75 0.05
C TRP A 115 13.51 -11.09 0.96
N MET A 116 13.54 -9.76 1.00
CA MET A 116 14.47 -9.02 1.84
C MET A 116 14.14 -9.14 3.34
N VAL A 117 12.86 -9.22 3.69
CA VAL A 117 12.40 -9.23 5.08
C VAL A 117 12.42 -10.65 5.67
N LEU A 118 12.03 -11.63 4.89
CA LEU A 118 12.04 -13.03 5.32
C LEU A 118 13.41 -13.66 5.07
#